data_5444941dd2bab6a00aac84ef82a4897d
#
_entry.id   5444941dd2bab6a00aac84ef82a4897d
#
_cell.length_a   1.000
_cell.length_b   1.000
_cell.length_c   1.000
_cell.angle_alpha   90.00
_cell.angle_beta   90.00
_cell.angle_gamma   90.00
#
_symmetry.space_group_name_H-M   'P 1'
#
loop_
_entity.id
_entity.type
_entity.pdbx_description
1 polymer ?
#
loop_
_entity_poly.entity_id
_entity_poly.type
_entity_poly.pdbx_seq_one_letter_code
_entity_poly.pdbx_strand_id
1 'polypeptide(L)'
;VIEYQEKFIFDMDNLAAGYTVLIVDDVPTNVMLVQAILKKEGYRLLTCDSGAKALRLAHDKHPNLILLDIMMPEMDGYEVLQHLKSNPDTNDIPVIIMSALSDMQSIVKGYQLGATEYVTKPFQREELVKRVAHRFELFSIKRIKQELENTIESRDTLYSVIAHDLRSPLGSLKMMNNAILMMVDKDQVSPEVFEMLQMMNKTSEEIFLLLDNLLKWAKNRLKKQNVYKQETDINSLVSSTAEIYIPMAAQKGLTIQLQNMDKELSGFVDIDMIKTVIRNLISNAIKFSFEGGTISIASKIEGDFVIVSVKDSGKGIKKEDQEKLLKQNTHFTSYGTNNEKGSGLGLMLCKDFVEQHDGKLWFESEEGKGSTFFISLKAFK
;
A
#
# COMPACT_ATOMS: atom_id res chain seq x y z
N VAL A 1 11.27 -8.50 15.95
CA VAL A 1 11.41 -9.50 14.86
C VAL A 1 11.47 -10.91 15.45
N ILE A 2 12.26 -11.13 16.54
CA ILE A 2 12.38 -12.45 17.20
C ILE A 2 11.06 -12.88 17.86
N GLU A 3 10.35 -11.99 18.53
CA GLU A 3 9.01 -12.24 19.12
C GLU A 3 7.94 -12.58 18.06
N TYR A 4 8.04 -12.02 16.86
CA TYR A 4 7.14 -12.36 15.75
C TYR A 4 7.47 -13.72 15.14
N GLN A 5 8.75 -14.11 15.10
CA GLN A 5 9.13 -15.43 14.62
C GLN A 5 8.75 -16.54 15.61
N GLU A 6 8.92 -16.32 16.92
CA GLU A 6 8.48 -17.27 17.95
C GLU A 6 6.96 -17.42 17.99
N LYS A 7 6.20 -16.35 17.84
CA LYS A 7 4.73 -16.40 17.74
C LYS A 7 4.26 -17.11 16.47
N PHE A 8 4.97 -16.92 15.35
CA PHE A 8 4.68 -17.59 14.08
C PHE A 8 4.96 -19.09 14.14
N ILE A 9 6.04 -19.52 14.81
CA ILE A 9 6.36 -20.93 15.06
C ILE A 9 5.35 -21.56 16.03
N PHE A 10 4.95 -20.86 17.08
CA PHE A 10 3.95 -21.32 18.06
C PHE A 10 2.54 -21.46 17.44
N ASP A 11 2.18 -20.59 16.50
CA ASP A 11 0.94 -20.71 15.72
C ASP A 11 0.98 -21.88 14.73
N MET A 12 2.13 -22.27 14.21
CA MET A 12 2.29 -23.41 13.31
C MET A 12 2.02 -24.76 14.02
N ASP A 13 2.44 -24.93 15.26
CA ASP A 13 2.16 -26.13 16.05
C ASP A 13 0.66 -26.28 16.44
N ASN A 14 -0.09 -25.18 16.45
CA ASN A 14 -1.54 -25.16 16.70
C ASN A 14 -2.40 -25.20 15.41
N LEU A 15 -1.80 -25.04 14.25
CA LEU A 15 -2.50 -25.00 12.97
C LEU A 15 -3.22 -26.32 12.65
N ALA A 16 -2.61 -27.45 13.02
CA ALA A 16 -3.15 -28.77 12.74
C ALA A 16 -4.51 -29.03 13.44
N ALA A 17 -4.72 -28.52 14.66
CA ALA A 17 -5.93 -28.75 15.44
C ALA A 17 -7.22 -28.14 14.82
N GLY A 18 -7.07 -27.17 13.91
CA GLY A 18 -8.19 -26.53 13.18
C GLY A 18 -8.60 -27.23 11.90
N TYR A 19 -7.75 -28.11 11.34
CA TYR A 19 -8.00 -28.71 10.04
C TYR A 19 -8.57 -30.13 10.11
N THR A 20 -9.56 -30.40 9.24
CA THR A 20 -10.22 -31.71 9.11
C THR A 20 -9.76 -32.39 7.83
N VAL A 21 -9.26 -33.60 7.96
CA VAL A 21 -8.85 -34.46 6.83
C VAL A 21 -9.83 -35.63 6.72
N LEU A 22 -10.41 -35.82 5.52
CA LEU A 22 -11.21 -36.98 5.18
C LEU A 22 -10.29 -38.02 4.53
N ILE A 23 -10.26 -39.23 5.10
CA ILE A 23 -9.50 -40.39 4.61
C ILE A 23 -10.50 -41.36 3.99
N VAL A 24 -10.27 -41.68 2.71
CA VAL A 24 -11.13 -42.55 1.90
C VAL A 24 -10.28 -43.71 1.38
N ASP A 25 -10.54 -44.92 1.88
CA ASP A 25 -9.85 -46.14 1.46
C ASP A 25 -10.74 -47.35 1.89
N ASP A 26 -10.97 -48.32 1.00
CA ASP A 26 -11.80 -49.49 1.27
C ASP A 26 -11.09 -50.54 2.12
N VAL A 27 -9.77 -50.42 2.32
CA VAL A 27 -8.95 -51.32 3.11
C VAL A 27 -8.78 -50.77 4.53
N PRO A 28 -9.40 -51.38 5.58
CA PRO A 28 -9.35 -50.83 6.94
C PRO A 28 -7.94 -50.64 7.51
N THR A 29 -7.00 -51.50 7.15
CA THR A 29 -5.60 -51.39 7.61
C THR A 29 -4.91 -50.13 7.06
N ASN A 30 -5.22 -49.70 5.84
CA ASN A 30 -4.72 -48.46 5.25
C ASN A 30 -5.28 -47.25 6.00
N VAL A 31 -6.60 -47.26 6.24
CA VAL A 31 -7.28 -46.19 7.02
C VAL A 31 -6.64 -46.06 8.41
N MET A 32 -6.42 -47.17 9.11
CA MET A 32 -5.80 -47.18 10.45
C MET A 32 -4.37 -46.62 10.42
N LEU A 33 -3.58 -46.98 9.40
CA LEU A 33 -2.24 -46.50 9.23
C LEU A 33 -2.20 -44.97 9.03
N VAL A 34 -3.00 -44.45 8.08
CA VAL A 34 -3.07 -43.02 7.81
C VAL A 34 -3.61 -42.25 9.01
N GLN A 35 -4.63 -42.80 9.70
CA GLN A 35 -5.15 -42.23 10.93
C GLN A 35 -4.07 -42.15 12.02
N ALA A 36 -3.30 -43.22 12.25
CA ALA A 36 -2.24 -43.26 13.25
C ALA A 36 -1.14 -42.22 12.96
N ILE A 37 -0.81 -42.00 11.69
CA ILE A 37 0.16 -41.00 11.24
C ILE A 37 -0.37 -39.60 11.50
N LEU A 38 -1.55 -39.26 10.98
CA LEU A 38 -2.05 -37.87 10.99
C LEU A 38 -2.62 -37.44 12.35
N LYS A 39 -3.09 -38.38 13.18
CA LYS A 39 -3.55 -38.10 14.54
C LYS A 39 -2.41 -37.58 15.42
N LYS A 40 -1.18 -38.07 15.21
CA LYS A 40 0.00 -37.58 15.93
C LYS A 40 0.36 -36.13 15.58
N GLU A 41 -0.02 -35.70 14.38
CA GLU A 41 0.20 -34.33 13.92
C GLU A 41 -0.91 -33.36 14.33
N GLY A 42 -1.95 -33.85 15.07
CA GLY A 42 -3.01 -33.02 15.63
C GLY A 42 -4.22 -32.75 14.73
N TYR A 43 -4.32 -33.36 13.54
CA TYR A 43 -5.44 -33.15 12.62
C TYR A 43 -6.73 -33.80 13.12
N ARG A 44 -7.89 -33.18 12.80
CA ARG A 44 -9.20 -33.82 12.94
C ARG A 44 -9.41 -34.77 11.78
N LEU A 45 -9.81 -36.02 12.06
CA LEU A 45 -9.89 -37.06 11.04
C LEU A 45 -11.32 -37.56 10.87
N LEU A 46 -11.78 -37.61 9.63
CA LEU A 46 -12.98 -38.31 9.19
C LEU A 46 -12.53 -39.47 8.31
N THR A 47 -13.25 -40.58 8.38
CA THR A 47 -12.90 -41.77 7.58
C THR A 47 -14.14 -42.36 6.92
N CYS A 48 -13.96 -42.91 5.74
CA CYS A 48 -14.98 -43.76 5.09
C CYS A 48 -14.31 -44.80 4.18
N ASP A 49 -15.09 -45.80 3.82
CA ASP A 49 -14.69 -47.02 3.14
C ASP A 49 -15.21 -47.11 1.68
N SER A 50 -15.87 -46.07 1.17
CA SER A 50 -16.46 -46.09 -0.16
C SER A 50 -16.63 -44.69 -0.77
N GLY A 51 -16.61 -44.59 -2.10
CA GLY A 51 -16.80 -43.37 -2.85
C GLY A 51 -18.12 -42.67 -2.56
N ALA A 52 -19.22 -43.40 -2.47
CA ALA A 52 -20.54 -42.84 -2.17
C ALA A 52 -20.61 -42.18 -0.77
N LYS A 53 -19.94 -42.78 0.25
CA LYS A 53 -19.82 -42.17 1.57
C LYS A 53 -18.90 -40.97 1.56
N ALA A 54 -17.81 -41.01 0.77
CA ALA A 54 -16.88 -39.90 0.62
C ALA A 54 -17.56 -38.65 0.08
N LEU A 55 -18.37 -38.77 -0.98
CA LEU A 55 -19.11 -37.65 -1.56
C LEU A 55 -20.10 -37.03 -0.56
N ARG A 56 -20.84 -37.87 0.20
CA ARG A 56 -21.73 -37.37 1.27
C ARG A 56 -20.99 -36.63 2.36
N LEU A 57 -19.89 -37.22 2.88
CA LEU A 57 -19.09 -36.59 3.94
C LEU A 57 -18.42 -35.31 3.47
N ALA A 58 -17.96 -35.25 2.22
CA ALA A 58 -17.40 -34.04 1.64
C ALA A 58 -18.43 -32.92 1.57
N HIS A 59 -19.67 -33.20 1.16
CA HIS A 59 -20.76 -32.24 1.13
C HIS A 59 -21.20 -31.81 2.55
N ASP A 60 -21.43 -32.77 3.48
CA ASP A 60 -22.02 -32.47 4.78
C ASP A 60 -21.02 -31.87 5.79
N LYS A 61 -19.74 -32.19 5.67
CA LYS A 61 -18.71 -31.84 6.65
C LYS A 61 -17.65 -30.87 6.14
N HIS A 62 -17.62 -30.63 4.83
CA HIS A 62 -16.65 -29.73 4.19
C HIS A 62 -15.21 -29.87 4.75
N PRO A 63 -14.58 -31.06 4.60
CA PRO A 63 -13.22 -31.27 5.10
C PRO A 63 -12.24 -30.33 4.37
N ASN A 64 -11.17 -29.97 5.05
CA ASN A 64 -10.15 -29.08 4.48
C ASN A 64 -9.22 -29.80 3.50
N LEU A 65 -9.19 -31.13 3.53
CA LEU A 65 -8.40 -31.99 2.65
C LEU A 65 -9.04 -33.37 2.55
N ILE A 66 -8.98 -33.99 1.38
CA ILE A 66 -9.37 -35.39 1.16
C ILE A 66 -8.13 -36.17 0.75
N LEU A 67 -7.86 -37.27 1.46
CA LEU A 67 -6.93 -38.33 1.06
C LEU A 67 -7.76 -39.44 0.42
N LEU A 68 -7.57 -39.70 -0.86
CA LEU A 68 -8.46 -40.54 -1.66
C LEU A 68 -7.71 -41.71 -2.28
N ASP A 69 -8.07 -42.92 -1.94
CA ASP A 69 -7.62 -44.09 -2.68
C ASP A 69 -8.30 -44.19 -4.04
N ILE A 70 -7.57 -44.71 -5.04
CA ILE A 70 -8.10 -44.91 -6.38
C ILE A 70 -8.79 -46.29 -6.53
N MET A 71 -8.18 -47.30 -5.94
CA MET A 71 -8.60 -48.70 -6.16
C MET A 71 -9.70 -49.09 -5.16
N MET A 72 -10.92 -48.63 -5.40
CA MET A 72 -12.07 -48.97 -4.56
C MET A 72 -13.15 -49.68 -5.36
N PRO A 73 -13.93 -50.60 -4.74
CA PRO A 73 -15.06 -51.26 -5.40
C PRO A 73 -16.22 -50.30 -5.66
N GLU A 74 -17.05 -50.61 -6.62
CA GLU A 74 -18.28 -49.91 -7.05
C GLU A 74 -18.02 -48.52 -7.70
N MET A 75 -17.28 -47.65 -7.05
CA MET A 75 -16.93 -46.31 -7.52
C MET A 75 -15.43 -46.09 -7.28
N ASP A 76 -14.66 -45.95 -8.33
CA ASP A 76 -13.21 -45.71 -8.22
C ASP A 76 -12.89 -44.28 -7.76
N GLY A 77 -11.65 -44.06 -7.31
CA GLY A 77 -11.25 -42.75 -6.83
C GLY A 77 -11.23 -41.67 -7.90
N TYR A 78 -11.09 -42.00 -9.18
CA TYR A 78 -11.17 -41.01 -10.25
C TYR A 78 -12.61 -40.54 -10.47
N GLU A 79 -13.59 -41.44 -10.35
CA GLU A 79 -15.03 -41.10 -10.44
C GLU A 79 -15.39 -40.19 -9.23
N VAL A 80 -14.95 -40.54 -8.02
CA VAL A 80 -15.14 -39.70 -6.82
C VAL A 80 -14.54 -38.31 -7.05
N LEU A 81 -13.30 -38.23 -7.54
CA LEU A 81 -12.61 -36.96 -7.83
C LEU A 81 -13.39 -36.13 -8.85
N GLN A 82 -13.87 -36.74 -9.92
CA GLN A 82 -14.65 -36.08 -10.96
C GLN A 82 -15.95 -35.49 -10.38
N HIS A 83 -16.66 -36.27 -9.56
CA HIS A 83 -17.87 -35.79 -8.87
C HIS A 83 -17.57 -34.61 -7.91
N LEU A 84 -16.51 -34.70 -7.10
CA LEU A 84 -16.10 -33.64 -6.19
C LEU A 84 -15.79 -32.34 -6.96
N LYS A 85 -15.06 -32.46 -8.09
CA LYS A 85 -14.61 -31.29 -8.87
C LYS A 85 -15.70 -30.69 -9.78
N SER A 86 -16.75 -31.45 -10.05
CA SER A 86 -17.91 -30.99 -10.85
C SER A 86 -18.99 -30.32 -9.96
N ASN A 87 -18.96 -30.50 -8.66
CA ASN A 87 -19.93 -29.92 -7.73
C ASN A 87 -19.41 -28.61 -7.15
N PRO A 88 -20.12 -27.45 -7.30
CA PRO A 88 -19.71 -26.16 -6.76
C PRO A 88 -19.43 -26.15 -5.25
N ASP A 89 -20.13 -26.98 -4.47
CA ASP A 89 -19.99 -27.04 -3.01
C ASP A 89 -18.74 -27.78 -2.54
N THR A 90 -18.08 -28.56 -3.42
CA THR A 90 -16.94 -29.41 -3.05
C THR A 90 -15.72 -29.25 -3.95
N ASN A 91 -15.82 -28.49 -5.03
CA ASN A 91 -14.79 -28.36 -6.05
C ASN A 91 -13.50 -27.71 -5.56
N ASP A 92 -13.59 -26.86 -4.55
CA ASP A 92 -12.47 -26.15 -3.92
C ASP A 92 -11.71 -27.02 -2.90
N ILE A 93 -12.30 -28.13 -2.42
CA ILE A 93 -11.65 -29.04 -1.48
C ILE A 93 -10.44 -29.70 -2.16
N PRO A 94 -9.21 -29.51 -1.63
CA PRO A 94 -8.04 -30.17 -2.19
C PRO A 94 -8.10 -31.69 -1.99
N VAL A 95 -7.68 -32.43 -3.03
CA VAL A 95 -7.66 -33.89 -3.00
C VAL A 95 -6.25 -34.39 -3.27
N ILE A 96 -5.71 -35.16 -2.34
CA ILE A 96 -4.47 -35.93 -2.51
C ILE A 96 -4.86 -37.37 -2.85
N ILE A 97 -4.45 -37.85 -3.99
CA ILE A 97 -4.64 -39.24 -4.40
C ILE A 97 -3.60 -40.12 -3.72
N MET A 98 -4.02 -41.23 -3.13
CA MET A 98 -3.19 -42.30 -2.60
C MET A 98 -3.40 -43.56 -3.45
N SER A 99 -2.38 -44.05 -4.17
CA SER A 99 -2.56 -45.21 -5.05
C SER A 99 -1.32 -46.06 -5.16
N ALA A 100 -1.50 -47.35 -5.41
CA ALA A 100 -0.46 -48.28 -5.82
C ALA A 100 -0.01 -48.11 -7.27
N LEU A 101 -0.81 -47.41 -8.09
CA LEU A 101 -0.47 -47.11 -9.48
C LEU A 101 0.62 -46.05 -9.53
N SER A 102 1.76 -46.41 -10.07
CA SER A 102 2.93 -45.52 -10.19
C SER A 102 3.27 -45.19 -11.66
N ASP A 103 2.43 -45.65 -12.61
CA ASP A 103 2.64 -45.32 -14.01
C ASP A 103 2.26 -43.85 -14.31
N MET A 104 2.98 -43.29 -15.26
CA MET A 104 2.84 -41.86 -15.59
C MET A 104 1.43 -41.52 -16.09
N GLN A 105 0.74 -42.44 -16.76
CA GLN A 105 -0.60 -42.18 -17.32
C GLN A 105 -1.65 -42.03 -16.23
N SER A 106 -1.60 -42.89 -15.21
CA SER A 106 -2.47 -42.80 -14.00
C SER A 106 -2.26 -41.53 -13.22
N ILE A 107 -1.01 -41.12 -13.04
CA ILE A 107 -0.66 -39.85 -12.35
C ILE A 107 -1.20 -38.65 -13.15
N VAL A 108 -0.94 -38.60 -14.45
CA VAL A 108 -1.44 -37.51 -15.34
C VAL A 108 -2.94 -37.43 -15.33
N LYS A 109 -3.65 -38.59 -15.41
CA LYS A 109 -5.12 -38.66 -15.32
C LYS A 109 -5.64 -38.02 -14.01
N GLY A 110 -5.00 -38.33 -12.88
CA GLY A 110 -5.37 -37.74 -11.60
C GLY A 110 -5.29 -36.19 -11.60
N TYR A 111 -4.19 -35.65 -12.08
CA TYR A 111 -4.02 -34.20 -12.20
C TYR A 111 -4.99 -33.56 -13.20
N GLN A 112 -5.27 -34.19 -14.31
CA GLN A 112 -6.25 -33.71 -15.32
C GLN A 112 -7.68 -33.66 -14.76
N LEU A 113 -8.03 -34.58 -13.85
CA LEU A 113 -9.32 -34.59 -13.16
C LEU A 113 -9.38 -33.62 -11.97
N GLY A 114 -8.28 -32.89 -11.68
CA GLY A 114 -8.24 -31.87 -10.65
C GLY A 114 -7.72 -32.33 -9.30
N ALA A 115 -7.01 -33.45 -9.24
CA ALA A 115 -6.24 -33.79 -8.05
C ALA A 115 -5.19 -32.72 -7.77
N THR A 116 -4.98 -32.45 -6.50
CA THR A 116 -4.04 -31.40 -6.07
C THR A 116 -2.64 -31.98 -5.88
N GLU A 117 -2.56 -33.25 -5.52
CA GLU A 117 -1.31 -33.97 -5.24
C GLU A 117 -1.52 -35.46 -5.43
N TYR A 118 -0.41 -36.21 -5.51
CA TYR A 118 -0.42 -37.67 -5.67
C TYR A 118 0.64 -38.31 -4.75
N VAL A 119 0.27 -39.39 -4.06
CA VAL A 119 1.17 -40.17 -3.19
C VAL A 119 1.07 -41.63 -3.59
N THR A 120 2.21 -42.25 -3.88
CA THR A 120 2.28 -43.67 -4.25
C THR A 120 2.38 -44.55 -3.03
N LYS A 121 1.60 -45.64 -2.98
CA LYS A 121 1.69 -46.69 -1.97
C LYS A 121 2.76 -47.73 -2.37
N PRO A 122 3.60 -48.24 -1.46
CA PRO A 122 3.65 -47.87 -0.03
C PRO A 122 4.36 -46.52 0.16
N PHE A 123 3.79 -45.65 0.96
CA PHE A 123 4.37 -44.33 1.29
C PHE A 123 5.05 -44.35 2.66
N GLN A 124 6.06 -43.50 2.81
CA GLN A 124 6.71 -43.25 4.10
C GLN A 124 5.89 -42.22 4.90
N ARG A 125 5.91 -42.36 6.23
CA ARG A 125 5.21 -41.43 7.14
C ARG A 125 5.60 -39.97 6.84
N GLU A 126 6.90 -39.72 6.71
CA GLU A 126 7.47 -38.38 6.51
C GLU A 126 6.99 -37.76 5.19
N GLU A 127 6.80 -38.55 4.14
CA GLU A 127 6.29 -38.09 2.86
C GLU A 127 4.83 -37.64 2.97
N LEU A 128 3.97 -38.49 3.56
CA LEU A 128 2.55 -38.17 3.71
C LEU A 128 2.33 -36.93 4.58
N VAL A 129 3.03 -36.84 5.72
CA VAL A 129 2.97 -35.71 6.64
C VAL A 129 3.38 -34.42 5.93
N LYS A 130 4.52 -34.42 5.21
CA LYS A 130 5.00 -33.25 4.48
C LYS A 130 4.03 -32.79 3.39
N ARG A 131 3.42 -33.70 2.64
CA ARG A 131 2.45 -33.32 1.59
C ARG A 131 1.17 -32.74 2.18
N VAL A 132 0.65 -33.32 3.26
CA VAL A 132 -0.53 -32.78 3.96
C VAL A 132 -0.21 -31.41 4.58
N ALA A 133 0.91 -31.28 5.28
CA ALA A 133 1.33 -30.02 5.89
C ALA A 133 1.51 -28.90 4.85
N HIS A 134 2.18 -29.19 3.73
CA HIS A 134 2.36 -28.22 2.65
C HIS A 134 1.03 -27.71 2.08
N ARG A 135 -0.01 -28.57 1.99
CA ARG A 135 -1.34 -28.14 1.55
C ARG A 135 -2.00 -27.17 2.51
N PHE A 136 -1.88 -27.42 3.81
CA PHE A 136 -2.43 -26.53 4.82
C PHE A 136 -1.66 -25.22 4.93
N GLU A 137 -0.35 -25.23 4.70
CA GLU A 137 0.47 -24.02 4.60
C GLU A 137 -0.02 -23.12 3.43
N LEU A 138 -0.20 -23.69 2.24
CA LEU A 138 -0.72 -22.95 1.09
C LEU A 138 -2.14 -22.41 1.34
N PHE A 139 -3.00 -23.18 2.02
CA PHE A 139 -4.33 -22.74 2.39
C PHE A 139 -4.30 -21.58 3.38
N SER A 140 -3.43 -21.63 4.38
CA SER A 140 -3.23 -20.56 5.36
C SER A 140 -2.74 -19.27 4.71
N ILE A 141 -1.76 -19.37 3.82
CA ILE A 141 -1.22 -18.23 3.07
C ILE A 141 -2.33 -17.57 2.25
N LYS A 142 -3.14 -18.36 1.53
CA LYS A 142 -4.26 -17.84 0.73
C LYS A 142 -5.29 -17.12 1.60
N ARG A 143 -5.62 -17.69 2.77
CA ARG A 143 -6.58 -17.09 3.71
C ARG A 143 -6.06 -15.78 4.28
N ILE A 144 -4.81 -15.77 4.76
CA ILE A 144 -4.17 -14.55 5.30
C ILE A 144 -4.11 -13.45 4.24
N LYS A 145 -3.78 -13.82 2.99
CA LYS A 145 -3.77 -12.87 1.87
C LYS A 145 -5.14 -12.26 1.65
N GLN A 146 -6.21 -13.07 1.65
CA GLN A 146 -7.58 -12.58 1.46
C GLN A 146 -8.05 -11.70 2.61
N GLU A 147 -7.75 -12.06 3.86
CA GLU A 147 -8.04 -11.24 5.05
C GLU A 147 -7.31 -9.89 4.99
N LEU A 148 -6.05 -9.90 4.53
CA LEU A 148 -5.26 -8.69 4.34
C LEU A 148 -5.86 -7.80 3.25
N GLU A 149 -6.24 -8.37 2.11
CA GLU A 149 -6.90 -7.65 1.00
C GLU A 149 -8.21 -7.01 1.46
N ASN A 150 -9.08 -7.74 2.16
CA ASN A 150 -10.34 -7.23 2.71
C ASN A 150 -10.11 -6.11 3.74
N THR A 151 -9.08 -6.24 4.58
CA THR A 151 -8.71 -5.21 5.57
C THR A 151 -8.23 -3.94 4.88
N ILE A 152 -7.44 -4.07 3.81
CA ILE A 152 -6.98 -2.96 2.99
C ILE A 152 -8.18 -2.25 2.34
N GLU A 153 -9.09 -2.99 1.69
CA GLU A 153 -10.29 -2.41 1.05
C GLU A 153 -11.19 -1.67 2.04
N SER A 154 -11.44 -2.27 3.21
CA SER A 154 -12.25 -1.65 4.26
C SER A 154 -11.63 -0.34 4.74
N ARG A 155 -10.33 -0.33 4.96
CA ARG A 155 -9.57 0.85 5.35
C ARG A 155 -9.62 1.94 4.27
N ASP A 156 -9.50 1.57 3.00
CA ASP A 156 -9.52 2.49 1.86
C ASP A 156 -10.89 3.16 1.70
N THR A 157 -11.96 2.39 1.88
CA THR A 157 -13.33 2.89 1.88
C THR A 157 -13.53 3.89 3.02
N LEU A 158 -13.08 3.56 4.24
CA LEU A 158 -13.19 4.43 5.40
C LEU A 158 -12.48 5.78 5.17
N TYR A 159 -11.25 5.76 4.64
CA TYR A 159 -10.52 6.99 4.33
C TYR A 159 -11.23 7.83 3.26
N SER A 160 -11.83 7.20 2.25
CA SER A 160 -12.55 7.93 1.20
C SER A 160 -13.80 8.64 1.74
N VAL A 161 -14.55 7.96 2.62
CA VAL A 161 -15.74 8.53 3.27
C VAL A 161 -15.34 9.69 4.18
N ILE A 162 -14.38 9.48 5.09
CA ILE A 162 -13.87 10.53 5.99
C ILE A 162 -13.37 11.74 5.18
N ALA A 163 -12.68 11.47 4.07
CA ALA A 163 -12.18 12.51 3.17
C ALA A 163 -13.29 13.43 2.66
N HIS A 164 -14.35 12.82 2.13
CA HIS A 164 -15.50 13.55 1.60
C HIS A 164 -16.21 14.35 2.70
N ASP A 165 -16.50 13.69 3.82
CA ASP A 165 -17.31 14.25 4.91
C ASP A 165 -16.61 15.36 5.69
N LEU A 166 -15.27 15.39 5.69
CA LEU A 166 -14.49 16.47 6.28
C LEU A 166 -14.22 17.62 5.29
N ARG A 167 -14.02 17.32 3.99
CA ARG A 167 -13.74 18.35 2.98
C ARG A 167 -14.91 19.30 2.81
N SER A 168 -16.16 18.81 2.82
CA SER A 168 -17.36 19.61 2.61
C SER A 168 -17.57 20.70 3.68
N PRO A 169 -17.63 20.39 4.99
CA PRO A 169 -17.83 21.42 6.02
C PRO A 169 -16.64 22.40 6.11
N LEU A 170 -15.40 21.93 5.92
CA LEU A 170 -14.24 22.81 5.93
C LEU A 170 -14.19 23.73 4.70
N GLY A 171 -14.63 23.25 3.54
CA GLY A 171 -14.81 24.09 2.36
C GLY A 171 -15.84 25.18 2.57
N SER A 172 -16.97 24.83 3.19
CA SER A 172 -18.02 25.81 3.56
C SER A 172 -17.52 26.84 4.57
N LEU A 173 -16.79 26.39 5.60
CA LEU A 173 -16.17 27.29 6.60
C LEU A 173 -15.21 28.30 5.95
N LYS A 174 -14.33 27.81 5.06
CA LYS A 174 -13.42 28.65 4.28
C LYS A 174 -14.17 29.68 3.43
N MET A 175 -15.23 29.27 2.73
CA MET A 175 -16.05 30.19 1.94
C MET A 175 -16.74 31.27 2.79
N MET A 176 -17.28 30.88 3.96
CA MET A 176 -17.92 31.84 4.88
C MET A 176 -16.89 32.83 5.41
N ASN A 177 -15.71 32.38 5.82
CA ASN A 177 -14.67 33.28 6.31
C ASN A 177 -14.19 34.27 5.24
N ASN A 178 -13.99 33.80 4.00
CA ASN A 178 -13.64 34.66 2.87
C ASN A 178 -14.77 35.70 2.59
N ALA A 179 -16.04 35.29 2.61
CA ALA A 179 -17.15 36.18 2.41
C ALA A 179 -17.23 37.26 3.51
N ILE A 180 -17.04 36.88 4.77
CA ILE A 180 -16.99 37.84 5.90
C ILE A 180 -15.87 38.87 5.67
N LEU A 181 -14.66 38.44 5.33
CA LEU A 181 -13.54 39.35 5.07
C LEU A 181 -13.79 40.30 3.88
N MET A 182 -14.52 39.85 2.86
CA MET A 182 -14.88 40.68 1.71
C MET A 182 -16.01 41.71 2.06
N MET A 183 -16.89 41.40 3.02
CA MET A 183 -18.00 42.24 3.42
C MET A 183 -17.65 43.22 4.54
N VAL A 184 -16.64 42.92 5.33
CA VAL A 184 -16.23 43.78 6.46
C VAL A 184 -15.41 44.93 5.95
N ASP A 185 -15.92 46.15 6.19
CA ASP A 185 -15.18 47.38 5.97
C ASP A 185 -14.17 47.55 7.09
N LYS A 186 -12.90 47.63 6.72
CA LYS A 186 -11.78 47.75 7.68
C LYS A 186 -11.88 48.95 8.59
N ASP A 187 -12.50 50.03 8.11
CA ASP A 187 -12.64 51.28 8.85
C ASP A 187 -13.87 51.29 9.79
N GLN A 188 -14.72 50.28 9.73
CA GLN A 188 -15.95 50.14 10.54
C GLN A 188 -15.81 49.12 11.68
N VAL A 189 -14.72 48.40 11.77
CA VAL A 189 -14.46 47.43 12.84
C VAL A 189 -13.17 47.80 13.59
N SER A 190 -13.03 47.38 14.86
CA SER A 190 -11.81 47.64 15.57
C SER A 190 -10.63 46.84 14.93
N PRO A 191 -9.41 47.38 15.00
CA PRO A 191 -8.24 46.70 14.45
C PRO A 191 -8.08 45.26 14.97
N GLU A 192 -8.40 45.02 16.24
CA GLU A 192 -8.31 43.71 16.88
C GLU A 192 -9.30 42.71 16.25
N VAL A 193 -10.55 43.16 15.97
CA VAL A 193 -11.57 42.31 15.33
C VAL A 193 -11.15 41.98 13.92
N PHE A 194 -10.63 42.96 13.16
CA PHE A 194 -10.17 42.70 11.81
C PHE A 194 -8.96 41.71 11.79
N GLU A 195 -8.03 41.84 12.70
CA GLU A 195 -6.90 40.94 12.87
C GLU A 195 -7.39 39.50 13.21
N MET A 196 -8.37 39.38 14.13
CA MET A 196 -8.98 38.10 14.48
C MET A 196 -9.65 37.42 13.25
N LEU A 197 -10.36 38.18 12.42
CA LEU A 197 -10.98 37.68 11.19
C LEU A 197 -9.92 37.20 10.18
N GLN A 198 -8.83 37.93 10.03
CA GLN A 198 -7.72 37.51 9.17
C GLN A 198 -7.07 36.22 9.70
N MET A 199 -6.83 36.14 11.02
CA MET A 199 -6.26 34.95 11.65
C MET A 199 -7.19 33.73 11.49
N MET A 200 -8.50 33.90 11.65
CA MET A 200 -9.49 32.84 11.47
C MET A 200 -9.52 32.35 10.02
N ASN A 201 -9.44 33.26 9.05
CA ASN A 201 -9.37 32.89 7.63
C ASN A 201 -8.10 32.09 7.31
N LYS A 202 -6.94 32.58 7.77
CA LYS A 202 -5.65 31.92 7.60
C LYS A 202 -5.66 30.51 8.20
N THR A 203 -6.17 30.37 9.42
CA THR A 203 -6.26 29.06 10.10
C THR A 203 -7.19 28.09 9.36
N SER A 204 -8.34 28.60 8.85
CA SER A 204 -9.27 27.80 8.06
C SER A 204 -8.62 27.29 6.76
N GLU A 205 -7.86 28.13 6.07
CA GLU A 205 -7.09 27.74 4.89
C GLU A 205 -6.02 26.69 5.19
N GLU A 206 -5.28 26.86 6.27
CA GLU A 206 -4.24 25.92 6.73
C GLU A 206 -4.84 24.54 7.02
N ILE A 207 -5.98 24.50 7.76
CA ILE A 207 -6.68 23.25 8.09
C ILE A 207 -7.20 22.57 6.82
N PHE A 208 -7.81 23.33 5.90
CA PHE A 208 -8.31 22.79 4.63
C PHE A 208 -7.19 22.16 3.81
N LEU A 209 -6.06 22.87 3.68
CA LEU A 209 -4.89 22.38 2.93
C LEU A 209 -4.26 21.15 3.60
N LEU A 210 -4.19 21.15 4.94
CA LEU A 210 -3.67 20.01 5.70
C LEU A 210 -4.53 18.78 5.48
N LEU A 211 -5.85 18.93 5.56
CA LEU A 211 -6.79 17.84 5.32
C LEU A 211 -6.69 17.33 3.87
N ASP A 212 -6.69 18.21 2.88
CA ASP A 212 -6.59 17.83 1.47
C ASP A 212 -5.30 17.05 1.18
N ASN A 213 -4.19 17.49 1.75
CA ASN A 213 -2.91 16.79 1.67
C ASN A 213 -2.94 15.42 2.35
N LEU A 214 -3.54 15.31 3.56
CA LEU A 214 -3.70 14.04 4.27
C LEU A 214 -4.53 13.05 3.46
N LEU A 215 -5.61 13.53 2.87
CA LEU A 215 -6.52 12.73 2.05
C LEU A 215 -5.87 12.25 0.75
N LYS A 216 -5.12 13.11 0.08
CA LYS A 216 -4.32 12.75 -1.10
C LYS A 216 -3.27 11.70 -0.74
N TRP A 217 -2.56 11.90 0.37
CA TRP A 217 -1.57 10.95 0.86
C TRP A 217 -2.21 9.58 1.19
N ALA A 218 -3.31 9.58 1.96
CA ALA A 218 -4.03 8.37 2.30
C ALA A 218 -4.49 7.62 1.04
N LYS A 219 -5.15 8.32 0.10
CA LYS A 219 -5.65 7.77 -1.17
C LYS A 219 -4.53 7.17 -2.03
N ASN A 220 -3.36 7.83 -2.09
CA ASN A 220 -2.25 7.37 -2.91
C ASN A 220 -1.49 6.18 -2.30
N ARG A 221 -1.40 6.11 -0.96
CA ARG A 221 -0.76 4.99 -0.27
C ARG A 221 -1.60 3.71 -0.34
N LEU A 222 -2.90 3.84 -0.55
CA LEU A 222 -3.89 2.76 -0.49
C LEU A 222 -4.24 2.17 -1.85
N LYS A 223 -4.18 2.98 -2.89
CA LYS A 223 -4.27 2.50 -4.26
C LYS A 223 -2.85 2.54 -4.84
N LYS A 224 -2.40 1.44 -5.43
CA LYS A 224 -1.52 1.55 -6.60
C LYS A 224 -2.33 2.29 -7.66
N GLN A 225 -2.53 3.61 -7.47
CA GLN A 225 -3.18 4.42 -8.49
C GLN A 225 -2.34 4.27 -9.74
N ASN A 226 -2.98 3.98 -10.85
CA ASN A 226 -2.36 4.11 -12.14
C ASN A 226 -1.88 5.57 -12.23
N VAL A 227 -0.57 5.76 -12.09
CA VAL A 227 0.07 7.06 -12.29
C VAL A 227 -0.10 7.34 -13.77
N TYR A 228 -0.86 8.36 -14.13
CA TYR A 228 -1.08 8.74 -15.53
C TYR A 228 0.09 9.57 -16.02
N LYS A 229 1.21 8.87 -16.22
CA LYS A 229 2.42 9.52 -16.76
C LYS A 229 2.18 9.89 -18.22
N GLN A 230 2.54 11.12 -18.57
CA GLN A 230 2.54 11.61 -19.94
C GLN A 230 3.81 12.43 -20.21
N GLU A 231 4.16 12.55 -21.48
CA GLU A 231 5.26 13.41 -21.89
C GLU A 231 4.92 14.87 -21.55
N THR A 232 5.81 15.53 -20.81
CA THR A 232 5.57 16.87 -20.28
C THR A 232 6.87 17.65 -20.25
N ASP A 233 6.83 18.89 -20.71
CA ASP A 233 7.93 19.83 -20.51
C ASP A 233 7.99 20.26 -19.04
N ILE A 234 9.01 19.79 -18.36
CA ILE A 234 9.22 20.00 -16.92
C ILE A 234 9.49 21.50 -16.64
N ASN A 235 10.18 22.20 -17.52
CA ASN A 235 10.47 23.61 -17.33
C ASN A 235 9.22 24.47 -17.40
N SER A 236 8.35 24.26 -18.37
CA SER A 236 7.05 24.91 -18.46
C SER A 236 6.18 24.59 -17.24
N LEU A 237 6.18 23.34 -16.77
CA LEU A 237 5.44 22.92 -15.58
C LEU A 237 5.94 23.63 -14.32
N VAL A 238 7.26 23.71 -14.13
CA VAL A 238 7.89 24.39 -12.99
C VAL A 238 7.61 25.88 -13.03
N SER A 239 7.83 26.52 -14.19
CA SER A 239 7.65 27.96 -14.37
C SER A 239 6.21 28.40 -14.11
N SER A 240 5.24 27.75 -14.77
CA SER A 240 3.82 28.04 -14.54
C SER A 240 3.34 27.81 -13.11
N THR A 241 3.96 26.85 -12.41
CA THR A 241 3.66 26.60 -11.00
C THR A 241 4.29 27.67 -10.12
N ALA A 242 5.53 28.10 -10.40
CA ALA A 242 6.23 29.10 -9.62
C ALA A 242 5.59 30.49 -9.73
N GLU A 243 5.08 30.86 -10.91
CA GLU A 243 4.40 32.14 -11.16
C GLU A 243 3.24 32.41 -10.17
N ILE A 244 2.52 31.38 -9.80
CA ILE A 244 1.40 31.47 -8.82
C ILE A 244 1.90 31.96 -7.44
N TYR A 245 3.15 31.69 -7.11
CA TYR A 245 3.74 32.01 -5.80
C TYR A 245 4.51 33.34 -5.78
N ILE A 246 4.75 33.99 -6.92
CA ILE A 246 5.45 35.27 -6.98
C ILE A 246 4.77 36.35 -6.09
N PRO A 247 3.42 36.54 -6.18
CA PRO A 247 2.77 37.55 -5.32
C PRO A 247 2.89 37.23 -3.83
N MET A 248 2.81 35.95 -3.47
CA MET A 248 2.94 35.51 -2.06
C MET A 248 4.38 35.70 -1.54
N ALA A 249 5.38 35.40 -2.37
CA ALA A 249 6.77 35.66 -2.04
C ALA A 249 7.05 37.17 -1.86
N ALA A 250 6.51 38.00 -2.76
CA ALA A 250 6.65 39.45 -2.69
C ALA A 250 6.04 40.07 -1.42
N GLN A 251 4.92 39.51 -0.91
CA GLN A 251 4.32 39.94 0.38
C GLN A 251 5.27 39.73 1.58
N LYS A 252 6.18 38.75 1.48
CA LYS A 252 7.22 38.46 2.48
C LYS A 252 8.56 39.11 2.13
N GLY A 253 8.60 40.00 1.13
CA GLY A 253 9.83 40.64 0.65
C GLY A 253 10.80 39.69 -0.05
N LEU A 254 10.34 38.54 -0.52
CA LEU A 254 11.18 37.53 -1.17
C LEU A 254 11.14 37.66 -2.70
N THR A 255 12.25 37.32 -3.36
CA THR A 255 12.33 37.27 -4.83
C THR A 255 12.45 35.82 -5.30
N ILE A 256 11.56 35.39 -6.23
CA ILE A 256 11.70 34.09 -6.90
C ILE A 256 12.46 34.28 -8.21
N GLN A 257 13.54 33.52 -8.40
CA GLN A 257 14.37 33.52 -9.61
C GLN A 257 14.31 32.14 -10.27
N LEU A 258 13.91 32.12 -11.54
CA LEU A 258 13.93 30.94 -12.40
C LEU A 258 15.26 30.90 -13.19
N GLN A 259 15.99 29.79 -13.09
CA GLN A 259 17.30 29.64 -13.72
C GLN A 259 17.28 28.44 -14.67
N ASN A 260 17.85 28.59 -15.86
CA ASN A 260 17.96 27.56 -16.90
C ASN A 260 16.61 26.97 -17.36
N MET A 261 15.56 27.79 -17.37
CA MET A 261 14.21 27.38 -17.80
C MET A 261 13.93 27.58 -19.30
N ASP A 262 14.88 28.13 -20.06
CA ASP A 262 14.71 28.47 -21.48
C ASP A 262 14.75 27.24 -22.40
N LYS A 263 15.24 26.10 -21.90
CA LYS A 263 15.33 24.85 -22.68
C LYS A 263 14.19 23.94 -22.31
N GLU A 264 13.55 23.34 -23.31
CA GLU A 264 12.58 22.29 -23.11
C GLU A 264 13.26 21.05 -22.50
N LEU A 265 12.76 20.59 -21.37
CA LEU A 265 13.23 19.39 -20.70
C LEU A 265 12.06 18.43 -20.52
N SER A 266 11.92 17.49 -21.47
CA SER A 266 10.82 16.51 -21.45
C SER A 266 11.04 15.41 -20.39
N GLY A 267 10.01 15.16 -19.61
CA GLY A 267 9.91 14.03 -18.67
C GLY A 267 8.60 13.28 -18.84
N PHE A 268 8.57 12.02 -18.39
CA PHE A 268 7.36 11.21 -18.42
C PHE A 268 6.73 11.19 -17.03
N VAL A 269 5.75 12.08 -16.79
CA VAL A 269 5.24 12.39 -15.45
C VAL A 269 3.72 12.56 -15.41
N ASP A 270 3.15 12.33 -14.23
CA ASP A 270 1.80 12.77 -13.87
C ASP A 270 1.85 14.24 -13.45
N ILE A 271 1.23 15.09 -14.26
CA ILE A 271 1.28 16.55 -14.11
C ILE A 271 0.77 17.01 -12.74
N ASP A 272 -0.34 16.46 -12.24
CA ASP A 272 -0.95 16.92 -11.00
C ASP A 272 -0.12 16.52 -9.77
N MET A 273 0.49 15.33 -9.83
CA MET A 273 1.40 14.87 -8.78
C MET A 273 2.66 15.74 -8.72
N ILE A 274 3.31 16.00 -9.86
CA ILE A 274 4.53 16.80 -9.90
C ILE A 274 4.25 18.27 -9.60
N LYS A 275 3.13 18.84 -10.06
CA LYS A 275 2.67 20.18 -9.61
C LYS A 275 2.54 20.25 -8.10
N THR A 276 2.00 19.20 -7.46
CA THR A 276 1.87 19.17 -6.01
C THR A 276 3.23 19.14 -5.31
N VAL A 277 4.20 18.40 -5.85
CA VAL A 277 5.58 18.39 -5.35
C VAL A 277 6.21 19.79 -5.45
N ILE A 278 6.16 20.41 -6.63
CA ILE A 278 6.74 21.75 -6.87
C ILE A 278 6.10 22.79 -5.94
N ARG A 279 4.77 22.80 -5.78
CA ARG A 279 4.05 23.68 -4.87
C ARG A 279 4.52 23.52 -3.42
N ASN A 280 4.65 22.30 -2.93
CA ASN A 280 5.13 22.03 -1.59
C ASN A 280 6.57 22.54 -1.38
N LEU A 281 7.46 22.33 -2.34
CA LEU A 281 8.85 22.79 -2.24
C LEU A 281 8.93 24.31 -2.24
N ILE A 282 8.20 24.99 -3.14
CA ILE A 282 8.18 26.47 -3.22
C ILE A 282 7.54 27.06 -1.95
N SER A 283 6.42 26.51 -1.50
CA SER A 283 5.76 26.97 -0.26
C SER A 283 6.66 26.81 0.96
N ASN A 284 7.42 25.71 1.04
CA ASN A 284 8.41 25.52 2.11
C ASN A 284 9.56 26.55 1.97
N ALA A 285 10.06 26.82 0.80
CA ALA A 285 11.10 27.82 0.56
C ALA A 285 10.65 29.23 1.00
N ILE A 286 9.41 29.63 0.68
CA ILE A 286 8.82 30.91 1.15
C ILE A 286 8.70 30.93 2.67
N LYS A 287 8.19 29.84 3.24
CA LYS A 287 7.94 29.72 4.68
C LYS A 287 9.23 29.85 5.51
N PHE A 288 10.32 29.24 5.06
CA PHE A 288 11.55 29.14 5.82
C PHE A 288 12.62 30.19 5.44
N SER A 289 12.41 30.98 4.38
CA SER A 289 13.28 32.12 4.01
C SER A 289 13.08 33.31 4.94
N PHE A 290 14.17 34.05 5.18
CA PHE A 290 14.13 35.35 5.83
C PHE A 290 13.70 36.44 4.85
N GLU A 291 13.10 37.52 5.37
CA GLU A 291 12.71 38.68 4.58
C GLU A 291 13.90 39.25 3.79
N GLY A 292 13.65 39.71 2.56
CA GLY A 292 14.70 40.17 1.65
C GLY A 292 15.50 39.06 0.94
N GLY A 293 15.17 37.80 1.25
CA GLY A 293 15.86 36.64 0.67
C GLY A 293 15.46 36.32 -0.77
N THR A 294 16.20 35.39 -1.36
CA THR A 294 15.97 34.91 -2.74
C THR A 294 15.69 33.41 -2.74
N ILE A 295 14.67 33.01 -3.48
CA ILE A 295 14.36 31.61 -3.78
C ILE A 295 14.78 31.36 -5.22
N SER A 296 15.74 30.44 -5.42
CA SER A 296 16.22 30.08 -6.76
C SER A 296 15.67 28.72 -7.15
N ILE A 297 14.96 28.65 -8.29
CA ILE A 297 14.43 27.41 -8.86
C ILE A 297 15.21 27.14 -10.15
N ALA A 298 15.82 25.97 -10.25
CA ALA A 298 16.63 25.61 -11.41
C ALA A 298 16.33 24.17 -11.85
N SER A 299 16.58 23.91 -13.13
CA SER A 299 16.53 22.56 -13.69
C SER A 299 17.78 22.25 -14.51
N LYS A 300 18.16 20.97 -14.56
CA LYS A 300 19.26 20.46 -15.38
C LYS A 300 19.01 19.00 -15.75
N ILE A 301 19.60 18.57 -16.86
CA ILE A 301 19.70 17.13 -17.18
C ILE A 301 20.96 16.57 -16.54
N GLU A 302 20.82 15.41 -15.88
CA GLU A 302 21.92 14.65 -15.31
C GLU A 302 21.71 13.16 -15.62
N GLY A 303 22.45 12.64 -16.59
CA GLY A 303 22.26 11.30 -17.13
C GLY A 303 20.88 11.11 -17.77
N ASP A 304 20.11 10.17 -17.25
CA ASP A 304 18.74 9.87 -17.71
C ASP A 304 17.66 10.59 -16.90
N PHE A 305 18.03 11.60 -16.11
CA PHE A 305 17.10 12.31 -15.24
C PHE A 305 17.12 13.82 -15.47
N VAL A 306 15.94 14.42 -15.35
CA VAL A 306 15.77 15.87 -15.15
C VAL A 306 15.81 16.12 -13.65
N ILE A 307 16.75 16.91 -13.20
CA ILE A 307 16.86 17.33 -11.80
C ILE A 307 16.27 18.73 -11.67
N VAL A 308 15.26 18.87 -10.82
CA VAL A 308 14.71 20.18 -10.43
C VAL A 308 15.17 20.49 -9.02
N SER A 309 15.65 21.70 -8.78
CA SER A 309 16.09 22.17 -7.48
C SER A 309 15.34 23.43 -7.06
N VAL A 310 15.01 23.52 -5.78
CA VAL A 310 14.43 24.69 -5.12
C VAL A 310 15.33 25.06 -3.96
N LYS A 311 16.03 26.19 -4.08
CA LYS A 311 16.97 26.72 -3.08
C LYS A 311 16.33 27.89 -2.36
N ASP A 312 16.37 27.87 -1.03
CA ASP A 312 15.98 28.98 -0.18
C ASP A 312 17.20 29.62 0.51
N SER A 313 17.07 30.90 0.91
CA SER A 313 18.02 31.65 1.72
C SER A 313 17.50 31.80 3.17
N GLY A 314 17.03 30.71 3.74
CA GLY A 314 16.36 30.70 5.03
C GLY A 314 17.23 30.23 6.18
N LYS A 315 16.55 29.79 7.25
CA LYS A 315 17.18 29.35 8.50
C LYS A 315 17.99 28.06 8.39
N GLY A 316 17.84 27.31 7.28
CA GLY A 316 18.45 26.00 7.14
C GLY A 316 17.86 24.93 8.11
N ILE A 317 18.48 23.76 8.15
CA ILE A 317 18.04 22.60 8.94
C ILE A 317 19.19 22.13 9.83
N LYS A 318 18.93 22.01 11.13
CA LYS A 318 19.90 21.48 12.10
C LYS A 318 20.29 20.05 11.78
N LYS A 319 21.56 19.67 11.98
CA LYS A 319 22.05 18.31 11.71
C LYS A 319 21.23 17.20 12.37
N GLU A 320 20.78 17.44 13.62
CA GLU A 320 19.96 16.49 14.38
C GLU A 320 18.58 16.24 13.75
N ASP A 321 18.04 17.22 13.02
CA ASP A 321 16.73 17.16 12.37
C ASP A 321 16.82 16.65 10.94
N GLN A 322 17.98 16.79 10.28
CA GLN A 322 18.21 16.30 8.91
C GLN A 322 18.00 14.79 8.80
N GLU A 323 18.44 14.03 9.79
CA GLU A 323 18.26 12.58 9.83
C GLU A 323 16.78 12.13 9.95
N LYS A 324 15.92 13.01 10.49
CA LYS A 324 14.49 12.72 10.73
C LYS A 324 13.60 13.13 9.55
N LEU A 325 14.05 14.13 8.76
CA LEU A 325 13.22 14.85 7.80
C LEU A 325 12.64 13.96 6.68
N LEU A 326 13.38 12.96 6.20
CA LEU A 326 12.97 12.05 5.11
C LEU A 326 12.81 10.60 5.59
N LYS A 327 12.91 10.33 6.91
CA LYS A 327 12.63 8.97 7.43
C LYS A 327 11.13 8.67 7.34
N GLN A 328 10.81 7.46 6.89
CA GLN A 328 9.44 6.97 6.88
C GLN A 328 8.85 6.96 8.30
N ASN A 329 7.60 7.39 8.44
CA ASN A 329 6.83 7.41 9.69
C ASN A 329 7.30 8.42 10.78
N THR A 330 8.10 9.42 10.45
CA THR A 330 8.42 10.50 11.38
C THR A 330 7.65 11.77 10.99
N HIS A 331 6.74 12.22 11.87
CA HIS A 331 6.12 13.53 11.76
C HIS A 331 7.11 14.59 12.24
N PHE A 332 7.84 15.20 11.32
CA PHE A 332 8.71 16.34 11.64
C PHE A 332 8.02 17.64 11.25
N THR A 333 7.82 18.53 12.23
CA THR A 333 7.28 19.87 12.00
C THR A 333 8.22 20.89 12.60
N SER A 334 8.49 21.98 11.89
CA SER A 334 9.21 23.14 12.41
C SER A 334 8.45 24.41 12.05
N TYR A 335 8.60 25.43 12.92
CA TYR A 335 8.01 26.75 12.66
C TYR A 335 8.80 27.47 11.55
N GLY A 336 8.09 28.15 10.66
CA GLY A 336 8.67 29.05 9.68
C GLY A 336 9.31 30.28 10.32
N THR A 337 9.88 31.17 9.51
CA THR A 337 10.54 32.41 9.97
C THR A 337 9.54 33.42 10.55
N ASN A 338 8.27 33.37 10.17
CA ASN A 338 7.16 34.19 10.71
C ASN A 338 6.20 33.35 11.58
N ASN A 339 6.73 32.38 12.34
CA ASN A 339 5.95 31.47 13.19
C ASN A 339 4.88 30.62 12.46
N GLU A 340 4.99 30.43 11.16
CA GLU A 340 4.07 29.58 10.40
C GLU A 340 4.29 28.10 10.78
N LYS A 341 3.24 27.43 11.25
CA LYS A 341 3.29 26.00 11.59
C LYS A 341 3.15 25.13 10.34
N GLY A 342 3.98 24.12 10.16
CA GLY A 342 3.85 23.14 9.08
C GLY A 342 3.05 21.92 9.48
N SER A 343 2.45 21.24 8.49
CA SER A 343 1.73 19.97 8.70
C SER A 343 2.64 18.76 8.90
N GLY A 344 3.92 18.85 8.50
CA GLY A 344 4.85 17.71 8.48
C GLY A 344 4.56 16.66 7.39
N LEU A 345 3.46 16.78 6.67
CA LEU A 345 3.03 15.80 5.65
C LEU A 345 3.51 16.14 4.24
N GLY A 346 3.81 17.42 3.96
CA GLY A 346 4.13 17.89 2.61
C GLY A 346 5.35 17.20 1.99
N LEU A 347 6.46 17.08 2.72
CA LEU A 347 7.67 16.42 2.21
C LEU A 347 7.52 14.91 2.08
N MET A 348 6.72 14.29 2.95
CA MET A 348 6.41 12.87 2.85
C MET A 348 5.59 12.57 1.58
N LEU A 349 4.60 13.43 1.28
CA LEU A 349 3.84 13.36 0.03
C LEU A 349 4.72 13.59 -1.20
N CYS A 350 5.63 14.57 -1.14
CA CYS A 350 6.60 14.82 -2.21
C CYS A 350 7.47 13.59 -2.48
N LYS A 351 7.97 12.95 -1.43
CA LYS A 351 8.78 11.74 -1.53
C LYS A 351 8.02 10.61 -2.21
N ASP A 352 6.79 10.33 -1.73
CA ASP A 352 5.94 9.28 -2.30
C ASP A 352 5.65 9.54 -3.79
N PHE A 353 5.35 10.78 -4.19
CA PHE A 353 5.06 11.12 -5.57
C PHE A 353 6.28 11.00 -6.48
N VAL A 354 7.43 11.45 -6.01
CA VAL A 354 8.68 11.35 -6.77
C VAL A 354 9.12 9.89 -6.91
N GLU A 355 8.99 9.07 -5.87
CA GLU A 355 9.29 7.63 -5.92
C GLU A 355 8.36 6.88 -6.89
N GLN A 356 7.07 7.26 -7.01
CA GLN A 356 6.14 6.71 -8.02
C GLN A 356 6.53 7.07 -9.47
N HIS A 357 7.39 8.07 -9.65
CA HIS A 357 7.98 8.46 -10.92
C HIS A 357 9.38 7.89 -11.15
N ASP A 358 9.76 6.88 -10.35
CA ASP A 358 11.11 6.27 -10.41
C ASP A 358 12.23 7.27 -10.13
N GLY A 359 11.89 8.37 -9.44
CA GLY A 359 12.79 9.44 -9.06
C GLY A 359 13.25 9.38 -7.61
N LYS A 360 13.99 10.41 -7.18
CA LYS A 360 14.46 10.59 -5.81
C LYS A 360 14.22 12.02 -5.35
N LEU A 361 13.87 12.17 -4.06
CA LEU A 361 13.86 13.45 -3.35
C LEU A 361 15.00 13.45 -2.35
N TRP A 362 15.84 14.49 -2.38
CA TRP A 362 16.89 14.72 -1.41
C TRP A 362 17.06 16.21 -1.14
N PHE A 363 17.92 16.57 -0.20
CA PHE A 363 18.21 17.96 0.13
C PHE A 363 19.64 18.14 0.60
N GLU A 364 20.10 19.37 0.52
CA GLU A 364 21.34 19.89 1.11
C GLU A 364 20.97 21.10 1.95
N SER A 365 21.45 21.17 3.19
CA SER A 365 21.10 22.26 4.09
C SER A 365 22.19 22.51 5.12
N GLU A 366 22.41 23.81 5.41
CA GLU A 366 23.28 24.26 6.48
C GLU A 366 22.52 25.28 7.33
N GLU A 367 22.54 25.07 8.66
CA GLU A 367 21.86 25.96 9.61
C GLU A 367 22.34 27.41 9.44
N GLY A 368 21.40 28.34 9.26
CA GLY A 368 21.67 29.75 9.03
C GLY A 368 22.02 30.15 7.59
N LYS A 369 22.16 29.21 6.65
CA LYS A 369 22.49 29.50 5.24
C LYS A 369 21.40 29.13 4.25
N GLY A 370 20.36 28.41 4.72
CA GLY A 370 19.25 27.95 3.89
C GLY A 370 19.34 26.49 3.51
N SER A 371 18.43 26.07 2.62
CA SER A 371 18.32 24.70 2.15
C SER A 371 18.12 24.65 0.64
N THR A 372 18.53 23.54 0.03
CA THR A 372 18.22 23.23 -1.36
C THR A 372 17.57 21.87 -1.42
N PHE A 373 16.35 21.80 -1.90
CA PHE A 373 15.64 20.55 -2.14
C PHE A 373 15.74 20.17 -3.62
N PHE A 374 15.98 18.91 -3.88
CA PHE A 374 16.15 18.37 -5.21
C PHE A 374 15.16 17.25 -5.45
N ILE A 375 14.62 17.19 -6.66
CA ILE A 375 13.89 16.03 -7.17
C ILE A 375 14.50 15.57 -8.48
N SER A 376 14.54 14.26 -8.70
CA SER A 376 14.88 13.67 -10.01
C SER A 376 13.64 13.08 -10.66
N LEU A 377 13.46 13.34 -11.95
CA LEU A 377 12.37 12.80 -12.76
C LEU A 377 12.99 12.15 -14.00
N LYS A 378 12.49 11.01 -14.42
CA LYS A 378 13.02 10.31 -15.57
C LYS A 378 12.84 11.16 -16.83
N ALA A 379 13.95 11.45 -17.52
CA ALA A 379 13.92 12.21 -18.78
C ALA A 379 13.25 11.37 -19.87
N PHE A 380 12.45 12.03 -20.70
CA PHE A 380 11.93 11.46 -21.92
C PHE A 380 12.91 11.80 -23.04
N LYS A 381 13.46 10.76 -23.68
CA LYS A 381 14.42 10.90 -24.81
C LYS A 381 13.71 10.75 -26.12
#